data_b63a318790845e851326c69f0240fa73
#
_entry.id   b63a318790845e851326c69f0240fa73
#
_cell.length_a   1.000
_cell.length_b   1.000
_cell.length_c   1.000
_cell.angle_alpha   90.00
_cell.angle_beta   90.00
_cell.angle_gamma   90.00
#
_symmetry.space_group_name_H-M   'P 1'
#
loop_
_entity.id
_entity.type
_entity.pdbx_description
1 polymer ?
#
loop_
_entity_poly.entity_id
_entity_poly.type
_entity_poly.pdbx_seq_one_letter_code
_entity_poly.pdbx_strand_id
1 'polypeptide(L)'
;MTNLVDKGFDSGWVKVQGFAPDDFSSEQELITFGGKGKYSDPEFVWIQPIGPTALKFLHSDTLGKQYENTIFTGDVDHGYLYNFKLDQDRTSLLLSGPLQDKVADTPDELEDGGVIFGKGFGVITDMQVGPADGYLYVLTYDGTIYRIYSSGI
;
A
#
# COMPACT_ATOMS: atom_id res chain seq x y z
N MET A 1 -3.65 -4.58 4.66
CA MET A 1 -3.00 -3.51 5.44
C MET A 1 -1.58 -3.27 4.95
N THR A 2 -1.08 -2.06 5.11
CA THR A 2 0.29 -1.65 4.79
C THR A 2 0.90 -1.01 6.03
N ASN A 3 2.16 -1.33 6.32
CA ASN A 3 2.84 -0.88 7.53
C ASN A 3 4.20 -0.24 7.20
N LEU A 4 4.54 0.84 7.89
CA LEU A 4 5.91 1.30 8.05
C LEU A 4 6.51 0.56 9.24
N VAL A 5 7.57 -0.21 9.03
CA VAL A 5 8.03 -1.16 10.06
C VAL A 5 9.48 -0.92 10.47
N ASP A 6 9.69 -0.92 11.78
CA ASP A 6 10.99 -0.94 12.42
C ASP A 6 11.48 -2.37 12.69
N LYS A 7 12.75 -2.48 13.04
CA LYS A 7 13.32 -3.77 13.48
C LYS A 7 12.57 -4.29 14.71
N GLY A 8 12.07 -5.51 14.62
CA GLY A 8 11.30 -6.16 15.68
C GLY A 8 9.80 -5.89 15.61
N PHE A 9 9.30 -5.38 14.47
CA PHE A 9 7.89 -5.16 14.23
C PHE A 9 7.03 -6.39 14.52
N ASP A 10 5.89 -6.13 15.15
CA ASP A 10 4.82 -7.08 15.40
C ASP A 10 3.48 -6.42 15.04
N SER A 11 2.73 -7.02 14.14
CA SER A 11 1.42 -6.51 13.71
C SER A 11 0.26 -6.84 14.66
N GLY A 12 0.56 -7.56 15.75
CA GLY A 12 -0.48 -8.05 16.65
C GLY A 12 -1.26 -9.27 16.13
N TRP A 13 -0.87 -9.80 14.96
CA TRP A 13 -1.47 -10.99 14.39
C TRP A 13 -1.28 -12.18 15.40
N VAL A 14 -2.29 -12.95 15.71
CA VAL A 14 -3.66 -13.15 15.15
C VAL A 14 -4.73 -12.38 15.96
N LYS A 15 -4.36 -11.60 16.95
CA LYS A 15 -5.29 -10.91 17.85
C LYS A 15 -5.94 -9.70 17.17
N VAL A 16 -5.19 -9.03 16.29
CA VAL A 16 -5.64 -7.84 15.56
C VAL A 16 -5.48 -8.05 14.06
N GLN A 17 -6.48 -7.60 13.30
CA GLN A 17 -6.49 -7.56 11.83
C GLN A 17 -6.85 -6.15 11.37
N GLY A 18 -5.91 -5.21 11.49
CA GLY A 18 -6.13 -3.79 11.25
C GLY A 18 -5.57 -2.98 12.41
N PHE A 19 -6.26 -1.92 12.77
CA PHE A 19 -5.96 -1.12 13.96
C PHE A 19 -6.32 -1.89 15.23
N ALA A 20 -5.52 -1.72 16.28
CA ALA A 20 -5.89 -2.25 17.59
C ALA A 20 -7.15 -1.53 18.09
N PRO A 21 -8.15 -2.26 18.60
CA PRO A 21 -9.29 -1.63 19.25
C PRO A 21 -8.88 -0.81 20.49
N ASP A 22 -9.58 0.28 20.74
CA ASP A 22 -9.32 1.19 21.89
C ASP A 22 -9.45 0.50 23.26
N ASP A 23 -10.13 -0.64 23.32
CA ASP A 23 -10.35 -1.42 24.52
C ASP A 23 -9.25 -2.46 24.81
N PHE A 24 -8.21 -2.54 23.98
CA PHE A 24 -7.04 -3.33 24.32
C PHE A 24 -6.37 -2.76 25.56
N SER A 25 -6.29 -3.58 26.61
CA SER A 25 -5.83 -3.16 27.94
C SER A 25 -4.34 -2.80 27.98
N SER A 26 -3.54 -3.32 27.05
CA SER A 26 -2.16 -2.90 26.84
C SER A 26 -1.60 -3.39 25.50
N GLU A 27 -0.69 -2.63 24.89
CA GLU A 27 0.10 -3.06 23.72
C GLU A 27 0.90 -4.35 23.97
N GLN A 28 1.22 -4.63 25.22
CA GLN A 28 1.95 -5.84 25.62
C GLN A 28 1.18 -7.12 25.27
N GLU A 29 -0.14 -7.06 25.25
CA GLU A 29 -0.97 -8.21 24.86
C GLU A 29 -0.89 -8.53 23.37
N LEU A 30 -0.50 -7.56 22.54
CA LEU A 30 -0.34 -7.68 21.10
C LEU A 30 1.03 -8.21 20.71
N ILE A 31 1.99 -8.15 21.64
CA ILE A 31 3.39 -8.51 21.37
C ILE A 31 3.61 -10.00 21.53
N THR A 32 4.22 -10.60 20.53
CA THR A 32 4.71 -11.99 20.50
C THR A 32 6.23 -12.05 20.69
N PHE A 33 6.90 -13.05 20.13
CA PHE A 33 8.36 -13.23 20.21
C PHE A 33 8.93 -13.19 21.63
N GLY A 34 8.19 -13.75 22.60
CA GLY A 34 8.60 -13.74 24.02
C GLY A 34 8.63 -12.34 24.63
N GLY A 35 7.75 -11.44 24.18
CA GLY A 35 7.65 -10.06 24.66
C GLY A 35 8.71 -9.10 24.10
N LYS A 36 9.43 -9.51 23.03
CA LYS A 36 10.49 -8.69 22.43
C LYS A 36 10.05 -7.96 21.18
N GLY A 37 8.85 -8.22 20.67
CA GLY A 37 8.27 -7.51 19.53
C GLY A 37 7.96 -6.06 19.88
N LYS A 38 7.75 -5.24 18.86
CA LYS A 38 7.25 -3.87 18.96
C LYS A 38 5.99 -3.79 18.13
N TYR A 39 4.86 -3.58 18.78
CA TYR A 39 3.61 -3.36 18.07
C TYR A 39 3.64 -2.01 17.34
N SER A 40 3.07 -1.99 16.18
CA SER A 40 2.78 -0.76 15.44
C SER A 40 1.50 -0.94 14.65
N ASP A 41 0.63 0.04 14.72
CA ASP A 41 -0.56 0.12 13.87
C ASP A 41 -0.19 0.16 12.38
N PRO A 42 -1.07 -0.33 11.51
CA PRO A 42 -0.88 -0.22 10.06
C PRO A 42 -0.99 1.23 9.59
N GLU A 43 -0.29 1.56 8.50
CA GLU A 43 -0.43 2.85 7.82
C GLU A 43 -1.70 2.95 6.97
N PHE A 44 -2.24 1.80 6.54
CA PHE A 44 -3.47 1.74 5.77
C PHE A 44 -4.15 0.37 5.88
N VAL A 45 -5.47 0.37 5.98
CA VAL A 45 -6.31 -0.83 6.10
C VAL A 45 -7.40 -0.83 5.03
N TRP A 46 -7.59 -1.96 4.41
CA TRP A 46 -8.77 -2.26 3.60
C TRP A 46 -9.68 -3.19 4.41
N ILE A 47 -10.92 -2.78 4.67
CA ILE A 47 -11.90 -3.63 5.38
C ILE A 47 -12.30 -4.82 4.49
N GLN A 48 -12.51 -4.57 3.19
CA GLN A 48 -12.62 -5.66 2.23
C GLN A 48 -11.21 -6.10 1.83
N PRO A 49 -10.83 -7.37 2.10
CA PRO A 49 -9.50 -7.86 1.74
C PRO A 49 -9.26 -7.72 0.23
N ILE A 50 -8.09 -7.21 -0.13
CA ILE A 50 -7.69 -7.05 -1.54
C ILE A 50 -6.51 -7.95 -1.94
N GLY A 51 -5.90 -8.66 -0.98
CA GLY A 51 -4.69 -9.43 -1.24
C GLY A 51 -3.55 -8.60 -1.83
N PRO A 52 -2.96 -7.62 -1.11
CA PRO A 52 -1.85 -6.83 -1.63
C PRO A 52 -0.63 -7.74 -1.86
N THR A 53 -0.09 -7.72 -3.08
CA THR A 53 0.95 -8.67 -3.52
C THR A 53 2.26 -8.03 -3.88
N ALA A 54 2.24 -6.78 -4.29
CA ALA A 54 3.43 -6.07 -4.72
C ALA A 54 3.41 -4.66 -4.16
N LEU A 55 4.57 -4.19 -3.71
CA LEU A 55 4.77 -2.82 -3.25
C LEU A 55 6.05 -2.29 -3.85
N LYS A 56 5.98 -1.09 -4.44
CA LYS A 56 7.14 -0.45 -5.08
C LYS A 56 7.18 1.04 -4.84
N PHE A 57 8.32 1.54 -4.38
CA PHE A 57 8.63 2.96 -4.43
C PHE A 57 9.07 3.34 -5.85
N LEU A 58 8.42 4.34 -6.43
CA LEU A 58 8.81 4.90 -7.72
C LEU A 58 9.79 6.05 -7.50
N HIS A 59 11.07 5.81 -7.78
CA HIS A 59 12.13 6.82 -7.69
C HIS A 59 12.44 7.49 -9.04
N SER A 60 11.45 7.59 -9.89
CA SER A 60 11.57 8.13 -11.24
C SER A 60 10.44 9.11 -11.52
N ASP A 61 10.71 10.13 -12.31
CA ASP A 61 9.74 11.11 -12.76
C ASP A 61 9.11 10.78 -14.13
N THR A 62 9.37 9.59 -14.67
CA THR A 62 8.88 9.17 -15.99
C THR A 62 7.35 9.11 -16.12
N LEU A 63 6.62 8.94 -15.00
CA LEU A 63 5.15 9.04 -14.96
C LEU A 63 4.67 10.47 -14.69
N GLY A 64 5.58 11.41 -14.46
CA GLY A 64 5.34 12.76 -14.01
C GLY A 64 5.78 12.98 -12.57
N LYS A 65 6.23 14.19 -12.25
CA LYS A 65 6.78 14.55 -10.92
C LYS A 65 5.83 14.27 -9.76
N GLN A 66 4.52 14.29 -9.99
CA GLN A 66 3.52 14.02 -8.96
C GLN A 66 3.53 12.56 -8.46
N TYR A 67 4.16 11.65 -9.20
CA TYR A 67 4.29 10.23 -8.84
C TYR A 67 5.70 9.87 -8.37
N GLU A 68 6.66 10.78 -8.53
CA GLU A 68 8.02 10.57 -8.04
C GLU A 68 8.03 10.43 -6.51
N ASN A 69 8.75 9.43 -6.02
CA ASN A 69 8.86 9.08 -4.59
C ASN A 69 7.52 8.69 -3.92
N THR A 70 6.54 8.25 -4.68
CA THR A 70 5.31 7.66 -4.16
C THR A 70 5.40 6.14 -4.08
N ILE A 71 4.42 5.52 -3.42
CA ILE A 71 4.30 4.08 -3.29
C ILE A 71 3.23 3.57 -4.26
N PHE A 72 3.58 2.55 -5.03
CA PHE A 72 2.61 1.77 -5.78
C PHE A 72 2.37 0.43 -5.10
N THR A 73 1.10 0.01 -5.02
CA THR A 73 0.70 -1.29 -4.48
C THR A 73 -0.28 -1.94 -5.46
N GLY A 74 -0.03 -3.21 -5.77
CA GLY A 74 -0.93 -4.03 -6.59
C GLY A 74 -1.77 -4.99 -5.77
N ASP A 75 -2.91 -5.42 -6.29
CA ASP A 75 -3.74 -6.42 -5.65
C ASP A 75 -4.05 -7.61 -6.57
N VAL A 76 -4.52 -8.71 -5.96
CA VAL A 76 -4.94 -9.91 -6.69
C VAL A 76 -6.45 -9.99 -6.91
N ASP A 77 -7.26 -9.36 -6.06
CA ASP A 77 -8.70 -9.60 -6.05
C ASP A 77 -9.44 -8.74 -7.08
N HIS A 78 -9.02 -7.47 -7.22
CA HIS A 78 -9.68 -6.52 -8.12
C HIS A 78 -8.84 -6.17 -9.35
N GLY A 79 -7.53 -6.48 -9.34
CA GLY A 79 -6.61 -6.07 -10.40
C GLY A 79 -6.43 -4.56 -10.44
N TYR A 80 -6.40 -3.93 -9.28
CA TYR A 80 -6.17 -2.50 -9.15
C TYR A 80 -4.71 -2.22 -8.84
N LEU A 81 -4.25 -1.10 -9.37
CA LEU A 81 -2.97 -0.49 -9.03
C LEU A 81 -3.26 0.76 -8.21
N TYR A 82 -2.80 0.77 -6.98
CA TYR A 82 -2.94 1.89 -6.05
C TYR A 82 -1.69 2.75 -6.06
N ASN A 83 -1.86 4.05 -5.82
CA ASN A 83 -0.77 4.98 -5.60
C ASN A 83 -0.98 5.78 -4.32
N PHE A 84 -0.01 5.73 -3.43
CA PHE A 84 0.00 6.46 -2.17
C PHE A 84 1.12 7.49 -2.17
N LYS A 85 0.78 8.73 -1.82
CA LYS A 85 1.75 9.80 -1.57
C LYS A 85 2.22 9.75 -0.13
N LEU A 86 3.45 10.19 0.09
CA LEU A 86 4.04 10.28 1.41
C LEU A 86 4.18 11.74 1.84
N ASP A 87 4.21 11.96 3.16
CA ASP A 87 4.60 13.23 3.75
C ASP A 87 6.07 13.56 3.43
N GLN A 88 6.52 14.76 3.82
CA GLN A 88 7.89 15.22 3.54
C GLN A 88 8.95 14.36 4.24
N ASP A 89 8.64 13.87 5.42
CA ASP A 89 9.54 13.02 6.22
C ASP A 89 9.46 11.54 5.82
N ARG A 90 8.52 11.20 4.94
CA ARG A 90 8.24 9.84 4.44
C ARG A 90 7.87 8.85 5.54
N THR A 91 7.25 9.34 6.58
CA THR A 91 6.81 8.55 7.75
C THR A 91 5.33 8.25 7.76
N SER A 92 4.53 8.94 6.93
CA SER A 92 3.08 8.78 6.87
C SER A 92 2.54 8.90 5.45
N LEU A 93 1.40 8.28 5.20
CA LEU A 93 0.65 8.45 3.97
C LEU A 93 -0.11 9.78 3.97
N LEU A 94 -0.07 10.51 2.85
CA LEU A 94 -0.93 11.66 2.61
C LEU A 94 -2.27 11.19 2.06
N LEU A 95 -3.25 11.10 2.94
CA LEU A 95 -4.59 10.64 2.63
C LEU A 95 -5.57 11.81 2.69
N SER A 96 -6.65 11.73 1.91
CA SER A 96 -7.66 12.78 1.81
C SER A 96 -9.07 12.22 1.74
N GLY A 97 -10.06 13.10 1.98
CA GLY A 97 -11.48 12.72 1.93
C GLY A 97 -11.81 11.59 2.91
N PRO A 98 -12.53 10.57 2.45
CA PRO A 98 -12.98 9.48 3.32
C PRO A 98 -11.81 8.65 3.89
N LEU A 99 -10.62 8.68 3.26
CA LEU A 99 -9.47 7.87 3.69
C LEU A 99 -8.60 8.54 4.76
N GLN A 100 -9.00 9.68 5.32
CA GLN A 100 -8.20 10.39 6.34
C GLN A 100 -7.99 9.60 7.64
N ASP A 101 -8.89 8.68 7.94
CA ASP A 101 -8.79 7.77 9.08
C ASP A 101 -7.91 6.53 8.81
N LYS A 102 -7.30 6.47 7.61
CA LYS A 102 -6.45 5.37 7.15
C LYS A 102 -7.19 4.05 6.89
N VAL A 103 -8.51 4.10 6.76
CA VAL A 103 -9.35 2.92 6.51
C VAL A 103 -10.12 3.11 5.21
N ALA A 104 -10.16 2.09 4.39
CA ALA A 104 -11.09 1.99 3.27
C ALA A 104 -12.19 1.00 3.63
N ASP A 105 -13.36 1.52 4.01
CA ASP A 105 -14.53 0.70 4.35
C ASP A 105 -15.17 0.11 3.11
N THR A 106 -15.16 0.85 2.02
CA THR A 106 -15.76 0.47 0.74
C THR A 106 -14.83 0.75 -0.45
N PRO A 107 -15.03 0.07 -1.58
CA PRO A 107 -14.29 0.37 -2.81
C PRO A 107 -14.49 1.80 -3.32
N ASP A 108 -15.66 2.40 -3.09
CA ASP A 108 -15.98 3.78 -3.54
C ASP A 108 -15.07 4.79 -2.83
N GLU A 109 -14.74 4.57 -1.56
CA GLU A 109 -13.83 5.43 -0.81
C GLU A 109 -12.41 5.45 -1.39
N LEU A 110 -11.96 4.36 -1.99
CA LEU A 110 -10.66 4.30 -2.67
C LEU A 110 -10.64 5.19 -3.92
N GLU A 111 -11.78 5.30 -4.63
CA GLU A 111 -11.94 6.21 -5.76
C GLU A 111 -12.02 7.66 -5.29
N ASP A 112 -12.88 7.93 -4.33
CA ASP A 112 -13.12 9.29 -3.78
C ASP A 112 -11.86 9.83 -3.08
N GLY A 113 -11.10 8.96 -2.42
CA GLY A 113 -9.81 9.29 -1.80
C GLY A 113 -8.64 9.41 -2.79
N GLY A 114 -8.89 9.07 -4.07
CA GLY A 114 -7.94 9.26 -5.17
C GLY A 114 -6.69 8.38 -5.11
N VAL A 115 -6.77 7.22 -4.44
CA VAL A 115 -5.64 6.30 -4.33
C VAL A 115 -5.60 5.25 -5.43
N ILE A 116 -6.67 5.07 -6.21
CA ILE A 116 -6.67 4.17 -7.36
C ILE A 116 -5.95 4.85 -8.53
N PHE A 117 -4.79 4.34 -8.90
CA PHE A 117 -4.03 4.79 -10.06
C PHE A 117 -4.56 4.18 -11.37
N GLY A 118 -4.93 2.90 -11.35
CA GLY A 118 -5.44 2.20 -12.53
C GLY A 118 -6.16 0.91 -12.19
N LYS A 119 -6.97 0.43 -13.12
CA LYS A 119 -7.82 -0.75 -12.98
C LYS A 119 -7.64 -1.68 -14.18
N GLY A 120 -8.03 -2.97 -14.00
CA GLY A 120 -8.12 -3.91 -15.10
C GLY A 120 -6.80 -4.61 -15.46
N PHE A 121 -5.84 -4.62 -14.55
CA PHE A 121 -4.58 -5.34 -14.75
C PHE A 121 -4.75 -6.86 -14.63
N GLY A 122 -5.79 -7.34 -13.96
CA GLY A 122 -5.89 -8.73 -13.53
C GLY A 122 -5.09 -8.97 -12.25
N VAL A 123 -4.71 -10.21 -11.99
CA VAL A 123 -4.00 -10.60 -10.75
C VAL A 123 -2.57 -10.06 -10.80
N ILE A 124 -2.31 -8.94 -10.12
CA ILE A 124 -0.96 -8.35 -10.04
C ILE A 124 -0.10 -9.21 -9.11
N THR A 125 1.10 -9.59 -9.55
CA THR A 125 2.01 -10.46 -8.80
C THR A 125 3.34 -9.80 -8.43
N ASP A 126 3.84 -8.87 -9.25
CA ASP A 126 5.08 -8.14 -8.98
C ASP A 126 5.09 -6.79 -9.70
N MET A 127 5.95 -5.90 -9.22
CA MET A 127 6.23 -4.61 -9.85
C MET A 127 7.73 -4.29 -9.78
N GLN A 128 8.28 -3.75 -10.86
CA GLN A 128 9.66 -3.30 -10.90
C GLN A 128 9.79 -1.96 -11.65
N VAL A 129 10.74 -1.16 -11.20
CA VAL A 129 11.16 0.03 -11.96
C VAL A 129 12.28 -0.37 -12.89
N GLY A 130 12.12 -0.09 -14.18
CA GLY A 130 13.12 -0.40 -15.19
C GLY A 130 14.44 0.34 -14.91
N PRO A 131 15.57 -0.38 -14.75
CA PRO A 131 16.82 0.25 -14.33
C PRO A 131 17.42 1.16 -15.42
N ALA A 132 17.04 0.97 -16.66
CA ALA A 132 17.56 1.75 -17.78
C ALA A 132 16.64 2.90 -18.20
N ASP A 133 15.34 2.77 -18.02
CA ASP A 133 14.34 3.70 -18.54
C ASP A 133 13.47 4.36 -17.46
N GLY A 134 13.51 3.84 -16.24
CA GLY A 134 12.76 4.38 -15.10
C GLY A 134 11.25 4.15 -15.14
N TYR A 135 10.71 3.43 -16.13
CA TYR A 135 9.29 3.13 -16.18
C TYR A 135 8.87 2.09 -15.13
N LEU A 136 7.63 2.17 -14.68
CA LEU A 136 7.05 1.15 -13.82
C LEU A 136 6.54 0.00 -14.70
N TYR A 137 7.00 -1.20 -14.39
CA TYR A 137 6.55 -2.45 -14.99
C TYR A 137 5.71 -3.22 -13.98
N VAL A 138 4.56 -3.70 -14.43
CA VAL A 138 3.61 -4.48 -13.62
C VAL A 138 3.46 -5.86 -14.23
N LEU A 139 3.78 -6.90 -13.48
CA LEU A 139 3.62 -8.30 -13.89
C LEU A 139 2.33 -8.86 -13.32
N THR A 140 1.61 -9.61 -14.11
CA THR A 140 0.37 -10.29 -13.72
C THR A 140 0.50 -11.82 -13.80
N TYR A 141 -0.38 -12.52 -13.10
CA TYR A 141 -0.35 -13.98 -12.97
C TYR A 141 -0.44 -14.72 -14.32
N ASP A 142 -1.15 -14.16 -15.28
CA ASP A 142 -1.28 -14.71 -16.64
C ASP A 142 -0.03 -14.51 -17.51
N GLY A 143 1.04 -13.89 -16.94
CA GLY A 143 2.30 -13.65 -17.63
C GLY A 143 2.34 -12.38 -18.47
N THR A 144 1.34 -11.51 -18.36
CA THR A 144 1.34 -10.20 -19.01
C THR A 144 2.27 -9.23 -18.25
N ILE A 145 3.06 -8.46 -18.97
CA ILE A 145 3.87 -7.36 -18.43
C ILE A 145 3.36 -6.04 -19.00
N TYR A 146 2.82 -5.19 -18.15
CA TYR A 146 2.43 -3.84 -18.50
C TYR A 146 3.59 -2.89 -18.23
N ARG A 147 3.91 -2.04 -19.20
CA ARG A 147 4.79 -0.89 -19.00
C ARG A 147 3.94 0.36 -18.86
N ILE A 148 4.05 1.01 -17.71
CA ILE A 148 3.29 2.22 -17.40
C ILE A 148 4.11 3.44 -17.82
N TYR A 149 3.52 4.33 -18.60
CA TYR A 149 4.16 5.56 -19.07
C TYR A 149 3.16 6.70 -19.17
N SER A 150 3.64 7.93 -19.07
CA SER A 150 2.83 9.12 -19.34
C SER A 150 2.67 9.30 -20.84
N SER A 151 1.44 9.47 -21.30
CA SER A 151 1.14 9.69 -22.73
C SER A 151 1.54 11.10 -23.22
N GLY A 152 2.02 11.98 -22.32
CA GLY A 152 2.48 13.32 -22.62
C GLY A 152 1.44 14.09 -23.46
N ILE A 153 0.51 14.76 -22.81
CA ILE A 153 -0.34 15.77 -23.47
C ILE A 153 0.25 17.14 -23.17
#